data_8f2c5f02736b3aa652e483a791375881
#
_entry.id   8f2c5f02736b3aa652e483a791375881
#
_cell.length_a   1.000
_cell.length_b   1.000
_cell.length_c   1.000
_cell.angle_alpha   90.00
_cell.angle_beta   90.00
_cell.angle_gamma   90.00
#
_symmetry.space_group_name_H-M   'P 1'
#
loop_
_entity.id
_entity.type
_entity.pdbx_description
1 polymer ?
#
loop_
_entity_poly.entity_id
_entity_poly.type
_entity_poly.pdbx_seq_one_letter_code
_entity_poly.pdbx_strand_id
1 'polypeptide(L)'
;MRTFIGIVVTFFIFFILIFMIKFVYVVPNNHYSILDQTGEVRLEDYPELKDMSFEYNADLSVEYTEPINLELEKINFRFNDEVIGTAEINKNLSELEDFAEPYIDEKTKEKIIRKSYPLQKEFLRILGRNAEVYDSLEDGRFYIDIYIKDLKTNKTFIIKRDNISIYYESGGPKIFIQSI
;
A
#
# COMPACT_ATOMS: atom_id res chain seq x y z
N MET A 1 28.21 -37.01 -30.74
CA MET A 1 28.64 -35.77 -30.07
C MET A 1 27.77 -34.54 -30.44
N ARG A 2 27.50 -34.28 -31.73
CA ARG A 2 26.65 -33.13 -32.16
C ARG A 2 25.20 -33.19 -31.65
N THR A 3 24.59 -34.40 -31.62
CA THR A 3 23.20 -34.60 -31.12
C THR A 3 23.07 -34.34 -29.62
N PHE A 4 24.07 -34.71 -28.82
CA PHE A 4 24.04 -34.48 -27.37
C PHE A 4 24.12 -33.01 -27.00
N ILE A 5 24.94 -32.24 -27.72
CA ILE A 5 25.05 -30.78 -27.54
C ILE A 5 23.73 -30.10 -27.91
N GLY A 6 23.05 -30.54 -28.97
CA GLY A 6 21.72 -30.01 -29.34
C GLY A 6 20.67 -30.21 -28.26
N ILE A 7 20.61 -31.36 -27.61
CA ILE A 7 19.67 -31.68 -26.53
C ILE A 7 19.94 -30.82 -25.31
N VAL A 8 21.20 -30.64 -24.91
CA VAL A 8 21.60 -29.81 -23.75
C VAL A 8 21.23 -28.34 -23.99
N VAL A 9 21.50 -27.80 -25.18
CA VAL A 9 21.16 -26.41 -25.52
C VAL A 9 19.63 -26.21 -25.54
N THR A 10 18.86 -27.15 -26.05
CA THR A 10 17.40 -27.07 -26.07
C THR A 10 16.84 -27.07 -24.62
N PHE A 11 17.37 -27.94 -23.76
CA PHE A 11 16.98 -27.97 -22.33
C PHE A 11 17.31 -26.67 -21.62
N PHE A 12 18.45 -26.08 -21.91
CA PHE A 12 18.90 -24.81 -21.29
C PHE A 12 18.01 -23.64 -21.74
N ILE A 13 17.66 -23.57 -23.03
CA ILE A 13 16.73 -22.56 -23.56
C ILE A 13 15.33 -22.74 -22.97
N PHE A 14 14.86 -23.98 -22.82
CA PHE A 14 13.56 -24.27 -22.22
C PHE A 14 13.53 -23.88 -20.72
N PHE A 15 14.63 -24.10 -20.00
CA PHE A 15 14.78 -23.71 -18.60
C PHE A 15 14.81 -22.19 -18.43
N ILE A 16 15.51 -21.47 -19.31
CA ILE A 16 15.55 -20.01 -19.34
C ILE A 16 14.16 -19.46 -19.66
N LEU A 17 13.43 -20.04 -20.63
CA LEU A 17 12.07 -19.65 -20.97
C LEU A 17 11.10 -19.86 -19.81
N ILE A 18 11.16 -20.98 -19.10
CA ILE A 18 10.33 -21.25 -17.91
C ILE A 18 10.68 -20.28 -16.79
N PHE A 19 11.98 -19.96 -16.61
CA PHE A 19 12.43 -19.01 -15.60
C PHE A 19 11.97 -17.58 -15.94
N MET A 20 12.06 -17.18 -17.20
CA MET A 20 11.58 -15.89 -17.69
C MET A 20 10.04 -15.79 -17.59
N ILE A 21 9.31 -16.87 -17.88
CA ILE A 21 7.85 -16.92 -17.72
C ILE A 21 7.48 -16.76 -16.23
N LYS A 22 8.17 -17.43 -15.31
CA LYS A 22 7.96 -17.21 -13.88
C LYS A 22 8.29 -15.78 -13.44
N PHE A 23 9.35 -15.17 -13.98
CA PHE A 23 9.70 -13.78 -13.66
C PHE A 23 8.76 -12.75 -14.28
N VAL A 24 8.16 -13.05 -15.45
CA VAL A 24 7.22 -12.14 -16.14
C VAL A 24 5.78 -12.28 -15.60
N TYR A 25 5.41 -13.46 -15.05
CA TYR A 25 4.06 -13.72 -14.54
C TYR A 25 3.90 -13.59 -13.01
N VAL A 26 4.98 -13.50 -12.26
CA VAL A 26 4.94 -13.01 -10.89
C VAL A 26 5.20 -11.50 -10.93
N VAL A 27 4.27 -10.76 -11.52
CA VAL A 27 3.99 -9.43 -10.98
C VAL A 27 3.43 -9.73 -9.60
N PRO A 28 4.14 -9.46 -8.51
CA PRO A 28 3.57 -9.63 -7.20
C PRO A 28 2.29 -8.80 -7.19
N ASN A 29 1.21 -9.38 -6.72
CA ASN A 29 0.01 -8.62 -6.44
C ASN A 29 0.38 -7.75 -5.24
N ASN A 30 0.90 -6.54 -5.51
CA ASN A 30 1.45 -5.62 -4.51
C ASN A 30 0.34 -4.89 -3.74
N HIS A 31 -0.83 -5.49 -3.74
CA HIS A 31 -1.97 -5.07 -2.97
C HIS A 31 -1.91 -5.74 -1.60
N TYR A 32 -1.71 -4.96 -0.56
CA TYR A 32 -1.61 -5.43 0.83
C TYR A 32 -2.76 -4.86 1.63
N SER A 33 -3.76 -5.68 1.93
CA SER A 33 -4.88 -5.26 2.78
C SER A 33 -4.40 -4.92 4.18
N ILE A 34 -4.89 -3.81 4.71
CA ILE A 34 -4.60 -3.33 6.06
C ILE A 34 -5.62 -3.92 7.05
N LEU A 35 -6.85 -4.15 6.58
CA LEU A 35 -7.97 -4.50 7.45
C LEU A 35 -7.77 -5.82 8.20
N ASP A 36 -7.08 -6.78 7.58
CA ASP A 36 -6.82 -8.09 8.17
C ASP A 36 -5.58 -8.13 9.08
N GLN A 37 -4.76 -7.08 9.08
CA GLN A 37 -3.41 -7.13 9.68
C GLN A 37 -3.29 -6.42 11.02
N THR A 38 -4.17 -5.50 11.35
CA THR A 38 -4.02 -4.68 12.55
C THR A 38 -4.77 -5.21 13.77
N GLY A 39 -5.79 -6.04 13.57
CA GLY A 39 -6.66 -6.52 14.66
C GLY A 39 -7.46 -5.43 15.39
N GLU A 40 -7.19 -4.15 15.07
CA GLU A 40 -7.81 -2.98 15.70
C GLU A 40 -9.08 -2.54 14.99
N VAL A 41 -9.20 -2.88 13.69
CA VAL A 41 -10.39 -2.57 12.86
C VAL A 41 -11.07 -3.90 12.50
N ARG A 42 -12.31 -4.04 12.91
CA ARG A 42 -13.14 -5.17 12.48
C ARG A 42 -13.95 -4.74 11.28
N LEU A 43 -13.81 -5.46 10.18
CA LEU A 43 -14.59 -5.22 8.97
C LEU A 43 -16.09 -5.25 9.24
N GLU A 44 -16.50 -6.07 10.21
CA GLU A 44 -17.89 -6.22 10.66
C GLU A 44 -18.48 -4.93 11.24
N ASP A 45 -17.63 -4.06 11.82
CA ASP A 45 -18.05 -2.79 12.41
C ASP A 45 -18.28 -1.71 11.34
N TYR A 46 -17.70 -1.91 10.14
CA TYR A 46 -17.78 -0.98 9.01
C TYR A 46 -18.12 -1.71 7.70
N PRO A 47 -19.33 -2.24 7.58
CA PRO A 47 -19.73 -3.06 6.42
C PRO A 47 -19.66 -2.31 5.08
N GLU A 48 -19.69 -0.98 5.12
CA GLU A 48 -19.49 -0.13 3.95
C GLU A 48 -18.03 -0.10 3.47
N LEU A 49 -17.05 -0.31 4.35
CA LEU A 49 -15.63 -0.38 4.00
C LEU A 49 -15.28 -1.80 3.57
N LYS A 50 -14.97 -2.00 2.29
CA LYS A 50 -14.70 -3.32 1.72
C LYS A 50 -13.23 -3.69 1.76
N ASP A 51 -12.36 -2.73 1.49
CA ASP A 51 -10.92 -2.89 1.59
C ASP A 51 -10.23 -1.56 1.87
N MET A 52 -9.09 -1.64 2.55
CA MET A 52 -8.13 -0.57 2.70
C MET A 52 -6.74 -1.20 2.60
N SER A 53 -5.95 -0.75 1.65
CA SER A 53 -4.72 -1.44 1.27
C SER A 53 -3.68 -0.48 0.74
N PHE A 54 -2.48 -0.98 0.56
CA PHE A 54 -1.41 -0.24 -0.11
C PHE A 54 -1.17 -0.82 -1.51
N GLU A 55 -1.14 0.07 -2.47
CA GLU A 55 -0.80 -0.23 -3.86
C GLU A 55 0.73 -0.22 -4.07
N TYR A 56 1.16 -0.64 -5.27
CA TYR A 56 2.56 -0.77 -5.68
C TYR A 56 3.44 0.45 -5.37
N ASN A 57 2.89 1.65 -5.50
CA ASN A 57 3.58 2.90 -5.21
C ASN A 57 3.44 3.34 -3.75
N ALA A 58 3.03 2.44 -2.85
CA ALA A 58 2.65 2.72 -1.48
C ALA A 58 1.52 3.76 -1.34
N ASP A 59 0.72 3.99 -2.39
CA ASP A 59 -0.48 4.81 -2.28
C ASP A 59 -1.54 4.05 -1.48
N LEU A 60 -2.22 4.76 -0.58
CA LEU A 60 -3.31 4.21 0.19
C LEU A 60 -4.55 4.07 -0.71
N SER A 61 -4.98 2.85 -0.94
CA SER A 61 -6.19 2.51 -1.70
C SER A 61 -7.33 2.17 -0.76
N VAL A 62 -8.53 2.62 -1.08
CA VAL A 62 -9.75 2.38 -0.30
C VAL A 62 -10.87 1.93 -1.23
N GLU A 63 -11.51 0.80 -0.91
CA GLU A 63 -12.70 0.30 -1.58
C GLU A 63 -13.89 0.32 -0.63
N TYR A 64 -15.02 0.87 -1.07
CA TYR A 64 -16.20 1.02 -0.22
C TYR A 64 -17.51 1.06 -1.02
N THR A 65 -18.64 0.88 -0.30
CA THR A 65 -20.00 1.15 -0.80
C THR A 65 -20.54 2.43 -0.19
N GLU A 66 -21.41 3.13 -0.92
CA GLU A 66 -22.08 4.33 -0.38
C GLU A 66 -23.31 3.96 0.47
N PRO A 67 -23.59 4.76 1.52
CA PRO A 67 -22.83 5.93 1.99
C PRO A 67 -21.70 5.53 2.93
N ILE A 68 -20.52 6.15 2.77
CA ILE A 68 -19.40 5.99 3.71
C ILE A 68 -19.29 7.20 4.66
N ASN A 69 -19.12 6.93 5.97
CA ASN A 69 -19.02 7.95 7.01
C ASN A 69 -17.67 7.88 7.75
N LEU A 70 -16.62 7.56 7.01
CA LEU A 70 -15.26 7.50 7.50
C LEU A 70 -14.44 8.64 6.88
N GLU A 71 -13.61 9.26 7.70
CA GLU A 71 -12.71 10.35 7.32
C GLU A 71 -11.26 9.90 7.51
N LEU A 72 -10.43 10.09 6.50
CA LEU A 72 -8.99 10.03 6.66
C LEU A 72 -8.54 11.33 7.32
N GLU A 73 -8.30 11.27 8.64
CA GLU A 73 -7.97 12.44 9.45
C GLU A 73 -6.53 12.89 9.17
N LYS A 74 -5.57 12.00 9.38
CA LYS A 74 -4.15 12.26 9.18
C LYS A 74 -3.33 11.00 9.04
N ILE A 75 -2.09 11.16 8.59
CA ILE A 75 -1.09 10.11 8.53
C ILE A 75 0.19 10.61 9.21
N ASN A 76 0.66 9.89 10.22
CA ASN A 76 1.95 10.13 10.83
C ASN A 76 3.01 9.24 10.19
N PHE A 77 4.14 9.84 9.85
CA PHE A 77 5.35 9.14 9.45
C PHE A 77 6.31 9.13 10.64
N ARG A 78 6.78 7.94 11.00
CA ARG A 78 7.65 7.75 12.16
C ARG A 78 8.95 7.07 11.74
N PHE A 79 10.03 7.49 12.37
CA PHE A 79 11.34 6.90 12.19
C PHE A 79 11.96 6.68 13.57
N ASN A 80 12.42 5.46 13.86
CA ASN A 80 12.95 5.07 15.17
C ASN A 80 12.06 5.53 16.34
N ASP A 81 10.73 5.28 16.21
CA ASP A 81 9.69 5.65 17.20
C ASP A 81 9.38 7.17 17.33
N GLU A 82 10.09 8.04 16.63
CA GLU A 82 9.80 9.47 16.60
C GLU A 82 8.94 9.86 15.39
N VAL A 83 7.99 10.76 15.58
CA VAL A 83 7.19 11.31 14.47
C VAL A 83 8.05 12.31 13.72
N ILE A 84 8.43 11.98 12.49
CA ILE A 84 9.22 12.86 11.61
C ILE A 84 8.36 13.81 10.79
N GLY A 85 7.08 13.54 10.70
CA GLY A 85 6.12 14.43 10.05
C GLY A 85 4.72 13.87 10.04
N THR A 86 3.77 14.79 9.83
CA THR A 86 2.34 14.50 9.74
C THR A 86 1.78 15.06 8.43
N ALA A 87 0.97 14.29 7.75
CA ALA A 87 0.10 14.76 6.69
C ALA A 87 -1.31 14.93 7.27
N GLU A 88 -1.73 16.17 7.48
CA GLU A 88 -3.10 16.52 7.89
C GLU A 88 -3.99 16.49 6.65
N ILE A 89 -5.05 15.67 6.64
CA ILE A 89 -5.86 15.39 5.46
C ILE A 89 -7.29 15.87 5.67
N ASN A 90 -7.96 15.38 6.70
CA ASN A 90 -9.32 15.78 7.11
C ASN A 90 -10.33 15.71 5.93
N LYS A 91 -10.33 14.57 5.22
CA LYS A 91 -11.22 14.31 4.08
C LYS A 91 -12.04 13.07 4.32
N ASN A 92 -13.34 13.15 4.01
CA ASN A 92 -14.14 11.93 3.91
C ASN A 92 -13.51 11.00 2.86
N LEU A 93 -13.56 9.69 3.07
CA LEU A 93 -13.00 8.73 2.12
C LEU A 93 -13.60 8.88 0.72
N SER A 94 -14.84 9.34 0.61
CA SER A 94 -15.50 9.65 -0.67
C SER A 94 -14.89 10.85 -1.43
N GLU A 95 -14.15 11.72 -0.74
CA GLU A 95 -13.51 12.92 -1.31
C GLU A 95 -12.06 12.69 -1.75
N LEU A 96 -11.54 11.48 -1.53
CA LEU A 96 -10.22 11.09 -2.02
C LEU A 96 -10.21 11.00 -3.56
N GLU A 97 -9.04 10.95 -4.16
CA GLU A 97 -8.88 10.87 -5.61
C GLU A 97 -9.44 9.55 -6.16
N ASP A 98 -10.04 9.59 -7.35
CA ASP A 98 -10.47 8.38 -8.03
C ASP A 98 -9.24 7.57 -8.47
N PHE A 99 -9.19 6.33 -8.01
CA PHE A 99 -8.09 5.43 -8.32
C PHE A 99 -8.38 4.58 -9.56
N ALA A 100 -9.62 4.11 -9.69
CA ALA A 100 -10.10 3.33 -10.82
C ALA A 100 -11.62 3.45 -10.96
N GLU A 101 -12.13 3.02 -12.13
CA GLU A 101 -13.57 2.95 -12.36
C GLU A 101 -14.26 2.07 -11.30
N PRO A 102 -15.43 2.52 -10.79
CA PRO A 102 -16.24 1.70 -9.92
C PRO A 102 -16.67 0.40 -10.62
N TYR A 103 -16.79 -0.68 -9.86
CA TYR A 103 -17.24 -1.97 -10.39
C TYR A 103 -18.43 -2.54 -9.60
N ILE A 104 -19.09 -3.54 -10.15
CA ILE A 104 -20.13 -4.30 -9.45
C ILE A 104 -19.50 -5.59 -8.96
N ASP A 105 -19.53 -5.79 -7.65
CA ASP A 105 -19.14 -7.06 -7.06
C ASP A 105 -20.10 -8.18 -7.51
N GLU A 106 -19.57 -9.23 -8.10
CA GLU A 106 -20.39 -10.29 -8.68
C GLU A 106 -21.17 -11.10 -7.64
N LYS A 107 -20.67 -11.17 -6.40
CA LYS A 107 -21.30 -11.94 -5.32
C LYS A 107 -22.37 -11.15 -4.59
N THR A 108 -22.02 -9.92 -4.18
CA THR A 108 -22.92 -9.06 -3.37
C THR A 108 -23.84 -8.21 -4.23
N LYS A 109 -23.53 -8.03 -5.54
CA LYS A 109 -24.19 -7.11 -6.47
C LYS A 109 -24.13 -5.64 -6.03
N GLU A 110 -23.24 -5.32 -5.11
CA GLU A 110 -23.01 -3.96 -4.67
C GLU A 110 -22.09 -3.21 -5.63
N LYS A 111 -22.27 -1.90 -5.75
CA LYS A 111 -21.36 -1.03 -6.47
C LYS A 111 -20.21 -0.65 -5.55
N ILE A 112 -19.01 -1.06 -5.91
CA ILE A 112 -17.78 -0.75 -5.17
C ILE A 112 -17.14 0.48 -5.79
N ILE A 113 -16.88 1.48 -4.95
CA ILE A 113 -16.16 2.72 -5.30
C ILE A 113 -14.72 2.59 -4.84
N ARG A 114 -13.80 3.11 -5.64
CA ARG A 114 -12.36 2.95 -5.45
C ARG A 114 -11.68 4.32 -5.41
N LYS A 115 -11.05 4.62 -4.29
CA LYS A 115 -10.39 5.90 -4.04
C LYS A 115 -8.95 5.66 -3.58
N SER A 116 -8.08 6.66 -3.77
CA SER A 116 -6.70 6.60 -3.31
C SER A 116 -6.22 7.91 -2.69
N TYR A 117 -5.16 7.78 -1.89
CA TYR A 117 -4.41 8.91 -1.34
C TYR A 117 -2.91 8.74 -1.67
N PRO A 118 -2.24 9.76 -2.24
CA PRO A 118 -0.86 9.66 -2.73
C PRO A 118 0.17 9.68 -1.58
N LEU A 119 0.28 8.56 -0.85
CA LEU A 119 1.14 8.42 0.33
C LEU A 119 2.63 8.62 0.00
N GLN A 120 3.09 8.06 -1.11
CA GLN A 120 4.47 8.21 -1.57
C GLN A 120 4.87 9.67 -1.77
N LYS A 121 3.97 10.48 -2.32
CA LYS A 121 4.20 11.92 -2.53
C LYS A 121 4.34 12.66 -1.20
N GLU A 122 3.48 12.35 -0.23
CA GLU A 122 3.55 12.94 1.11
C GLU A 122 4.82 12.53 1.85
N PHE A 123 5.21 11.27 1.74
CA PHE A 123 6.47 10.78 2.29
C PHE A 123 7.68 11.58 1.79
N LEU A 124 7.81 11.74 0.47
CA LEU A 124 8.91 12.50 -0.13
C LEU A 124 8.91 13.96 0.32
N ARG A 125 7.72 14.57 0.47
CA ARG A 125 7.58 15.94 0.97
C ARG A 125 8.08 16.08 2.41
N ILE A 126 7.83 15.08 3.26
CA ILE A 126 8.26 15.06 4.66
C ILE A 126 9.76 14.80 4.74
N LEU A 127 10.28 13.83 4.02
CA LEU A 127 11.72 13.54 3.96
C LEU A 127 12.53 14.73 3.47
N GLY A 128 12.08 15.43 2.45
CA GLY A 128 12.78 16.62 1.94
C GLY A 128 12.92 17.76 2.95
N ARG A 129 12.21 17.67 4.09
CA ARG A 129 12.31 18.62 5.22
C ARG A 129 13.13 18.07 6.39
N ASN A 130 13.58 16.82 6.34
CA ASN A 130 14.28 16.11 7.42
C ASN A 130 15.56 15.47 6.88
N ALA A 131 16.58 16.29 6.60
CA ALA A 131 17.83 15.83 6.00
C ALA A 131 18.55 14.75 6.85
N GLU A 132 18.52 14.89 8.19
CA GLU A 132 19.14 13.91 9.09
C GLU A 132 18.48 12.52 8.98
N VAL A 133 17.16 12.48 8.83
CA VAL A 133 16.42 11.23 8.60
C VAL A 133 16.77 10.66 7.23
N TYR A 134 16.87 11.52 6.22
CA TYR A 134 17.20 11.09 4.86
C TYR A 134 18.57 10.36 4.80
N ASP A 135 19.58 10.89 5.50
CA ASP A 135 20.92 10.30 5.54
C ASP A 135 20.98 9.00 6.38
N SER A 136 19.97 8.75 7.24
CA SER A 136 19.92 7.62 8.17
C SER A 136 18.91 6.54 7.78
N LEU A 137 18.25 6.66 6.61
CA LEU A 137 17.13 5.78 6.22
C LEU A 137 17.48 4.29 6.15
N GLU A 138 18.73 3.96 5.81
CA GLU A 138 19.19 2.57 5.67
C GLU A 138 19.32 1.86 7.03
N ASP A 139 19.54 2.62 8.09
CA ASP A 139 19.86 2.09 9.43
C ASP A 139 18.67 2.13 10.40
N GLY A 140 17.54 2.71 10.01
CA GLY A 140 16.39 2.95 10.88
C GLY A 140 15.16 2.12 10.57
N ARG A 141 14.22 2.10 11.53
CA ARG A 141 12.90 1.51 11.36
C ARG A 141 11.88 2.59 11.01
N PHE A 142 11.12 2.32 9.96
CA PHE A 142 10.11 3.24 9.47
C PHE A 142 8.71 2.70 9.75
N TYR A 143 7.80 3.58 10.18
CA TYR A 143 6.42 3.24 10.54
C TYR A 143 5.46 4.27 9.96
N ILE A 144 4.23 3.83 9.70
CA ILE A 144 3.13 4.70 9.29
C ILE A 144 1.94 4.43 10.22
N ASP A 145 1.41 5.50 10.82
CA ASP A 145 0.16 5.48 11.58
C ASP A 145 -0.91 6.21 10.78
N ILE A 146 -1.98 5.53 10.38
CA ILE A 146 -3.10 6.06 9.62
C ILE A 146 -4.27 6.26 10.59
N TYR A 147 -4.76 7.49 10.69
CA TYR A 147 -5.85 7.86 11.57
C TYR A 147 -7.15 7.98 10.78
N ILE A 148 -8.10 7.12 11.10
CA ILE A 148 -9.44 7.09 10.49
C ILE A 148 -10.46 7.48 11.56
N LYS A 149 -11.27 8.47 11.25
CA LYS A 149 -12.34 8.95 12.11
C LYS A 149 -13.69 8.48 11.61
N ASP A 150 -14.45 7.84 12.47
CA ASP A 150 -15.85 7.53 12.24
C ASP A 150 -16.70 8.77 12.54
N LEU A 151 -17.29 9.35 11.51
CA LEU A 151 -18.11 10.57 11.63
C LEU A 151 -19.44 10.35 12.33
N LYS A 152 -19.95 9.11 12.43
CA LYS A 152 -21.19 8.79 13.15
C LYS A 152 -20.95 8.76 14.65
N THR A 153 -19.86 8.17 15.09
CA THR A 153 -19.55 7.96 16.52
C THR A 153 -18.55 8.98 17.06
N ASN A 154 -17.92 9.74 16.19
CA ASN A 154 -16.80 10.67 16.48
C ASN A 154 -15.60 9.98 17.16
N LYS A 155 -15.41 8.68 16.88
CA LYS A 155 -14.26 7.91 17.36
C LYS A 155 -13.21 7.85 16.28
N THR A 156 -11.93 7.95 16.70
CA THR A 156 -10.78 7.75 15.81
C THR A 156 -10.12 6.42 16.15
N PHE A 157 -9.84 5.62 15.13
CA PHE A 157 -9.01 4.44 15.25
C PHE A 157 -7.72 4.60 14.43
N ILE A 158 -6.68 3.85 14.81
CA ILE A 158 -5.35 3.98 14.24
C ILE A 158 -4.97 2.66 13.60
N ILE A 159 -4.65 2.71 12.32
CA ILE A 159 -4.05 1.60 11.60
C ILE A 159 -2.54 1.82 11.59
N LYS A 160 -1.80 0.92 12.26
CA LYS A 160 -0.34 0.98 12.33
C LYS A 160 0.30 0.06 11.31
N ARG A 161 1.35 0.55 10.67
CA ARG A 161 2.14 -0.23 9.72
C ARG A 161 3.62 -0.10 10.03
N ASP A 162 4.26 -1.23 10.35
CA ASP A 162 5.66 -1.31 10.79
C ASP A 162 6.58 -2.08 9.82
N ASN A 163 6.02 -2.80 8.85
CA ASN A 163 6.78 -3.53 7.85
C ASN A 163 7.04 -2.69 6.60
N ILE A 164 7.76 -1.58 6.79
CA ILE A 164 8.05 -0.63 5.74
C ILE A 164 9.54 -0.66 5.47
N SER A 165 9.90 -0.99 4.24
CA SER A 165 11.26 -0.83 3.73
C SER A 165 11.35 0.40 2.86
N ILE A 166 12.49 1.06 2.92
CA ILE A 166 12.82 2.14 2.02
C ILE A 166 13.90 1.65 1.08
N TYR A 167 13.71 1.87 -0.21
CA TYR A 167 14.70 1.54 -1.22
C TYR A 167 14.93 2.73 -2.14
N TYR A 168 16.09 2.74 -2.79
CA TYR A 168 16.48 3.84 -3.66
C TYR A 168 16.36 3.45 -5.13
N GLU A 169 15.66 4.27 -5.89
CA GLU A 169 15.62 4.21 -7.35
C GLU A 169 16.14 5.51 -7.95
N SER A 170 16.23 5.57 -9.29
CA SER A 170 16.69 6.75 -10.03
C SER A 170 15.93 8.06 -9.75
N GLY A 171 14.80 7.99 -9.09
CA GLY A 171 13.98 9.14 -8.67
C GLY A 171 14.04 9.48 -7.18
N GLY A 172 14.92 8.83 -6.40
CA GLY A 172 15.04 9.02 -4.95
C GLY A 172 14.48 7.86 -4.12
N PRO A 173 14.34 8.06 -2.80
CA PRO A 173 13.85 7.02 -1.90
C PRO A 173 12.38 6.73 -2.14
N LYS A 174 12.02 5.46 -2.12
CA LYS A 174 10.66 4.96 -2.23
C LYS A 174 10.29 4.10 -1.04
N ILE A 175 9.03 4.19 -0.64
CA ILE A 175 8.44 3.30 0.35
C ILE A 175 8.06 2.00 -0.34
N PHE A 176 8.44 0.90 0.27
CA PHE A 176 7.94 -0.42 -0.06
C PHE A 176 7.34 -1.06 1.20
N ILE A 177 6.08 -1.42 1.14
CA ILE A 177 5.38 -2.06 2.25
C ILE A 177 5.44 -3.56 2.03
N GLN A 178 6.13 -4.26 2.94
CA GLN A 178 6.25 -5.70 2.87
C GLN A 178 4.96 -6.36 3.38
N SER A 179 4.46 -7.37 2.66
CA SER A 179 3.49 -8.30 3.23
C SER A 179 4.19 -9.18 4.26
N ILE A 180 3.56 -9.38 5.39
CA ILE A 180 3.95 -10.43 6.34
C ILE A 180 3.48 -11.78 5.80
#